data_18afa1ae8d2e93351c233740966c08a6
#
_entry.id   18afa1ae8d2e93351c233740966c08a6
#
_cell.length_a   1.000
_cell.length_b   1.000
_cell.length_c   1.000
_cell.angle_alpha   90.00
_cell.angle_beta   90.00
_cell.angle_gamma   90.00
#
_symmetry.space_group_name_H-M   'P 1'
#
loop_
_entity.id
_entity.type
_entity.pdbx_description
1 polymer ?
#
loop_
_entity_poly.entity_id
_entity_poly.type
_entity_poly.pdbx_seq_one_letter_code
_entity_poly.pdbx_strand_id
1 'polypeptide(L)'
;HVSDTEVEAHYKVWTEDTIESYISSNGKEKKVDTMDNPLGRIPAVFLPAQRSVTRGIGISDLSDVAYMQRAIYQELSEIEQLIRISNHPTLVKTFGTDASAGAGSVINLPDDMDQGLKPYQMQPSGQNLDAVRASITDKVEAINRMTHMGAVRGTTAVTASGVALQTEFQMLNSKLSEKADILELAEEQLFVLFCDWQDVTPDVEISYPDSFDLRDYDKELTFLQQ
;
A
#
# COMPACT_ATOMS: atom_id res chain seq x y z
N HIS A 1 -2.49 35.06 -11.78
CA HIS A 1 -3.95 35.03 -12.07
C HIS A 1 -4.29 33.61 -12.47
N VAL A 2 -4.72 32.79 -11.52
CA VAL A 2 -5.39 31.51 -11.78
C VAL A 2 -6.84 31.93 -12.07
N SER A 3 -7.31 31.74 -13.29
CA SER A 3 -8.72 31.88 -13.60
C SER A 3 -9.49 30.82 -12.82
N ASP A 4 -10.44 31.24 -12.01
CA ASP A 4 -11.48 30.37 -11.45
C ASP A 4 -12.24 29.72 -12.61
N THR A 5 -11.80 28.56 -13.04
CA THR A 5 -12.57 27.73 -13.96
C THR A 5 -13.71 27.15 -13.13
N GLU A 6 -14.93 27.60 -13.38
CA GLU A 6 -16.13 26.99 -12.80
C GLU A 6 -16.11 25.50 -13.17
N VAL A 7 -15.94 24.65 -12.17
CA VAL A 7 -16.01 23.19 -12.35
C VAL A 7 -17.46 22.77 -12.20
N GLU A 8 -18.07 22.38 -13.32
CA GLU A 8 -19.37 21.73 -13.30
C GLU A 8 -19.19 20.22 -13.17
N ALA A 9 -19.81 19.63 -12.16
CA ALA A 9 -19.87 18.20 -11.98
C ALA A 9 -21.21 17.65 -12.49
N HIS A 10 -21.15 16.72 -13.43
CA HIS A 10 -22.32 16.00 -13.93
C HIS A 10 -22.34 14.61 -13.30
N TYR A 11 -23.47 14.24 -12.71
CA TYR A 11 -23.65 12.91 -12.12
C TYR A 11 -25.07 12.37 -12.32
N LYS A 12 -25.21 11.06 -12.23
CA LYS A 12 -26.51 10.36 -12.33
C LYS A 12 -26.80 9.63 -11.02
N VAL A 13 -28.03 9.72 -10.58
CA VAL A 13 -28.54 8.95 -9.45
C VAL A 13 -29.46 7.86 -10.01
N TRP A 14 -29.10 6.62 -9.70
CA TRP A 14 -29.87 5.46 -10.10
C TRP A 14 -30.70 4.97 -8.92
N THR A 15 -32.00 4.83 -9.16
CA THR A 15 -32.93 4.15 -8.27
C THR A 15 -33.44 2.86 -8.95
N GLU A 16 -34.27 2.10 -8.27
CA GLU A 16 -34.89 0.95 -8.89
C GLU A 16 -35.82 1.35 -10.03
N ASP A 17 -36.52 2.51 -9.89
CA ASP A 17 -37.54 2.97 -10.82
C ASP A 17 -37.01 4.01 -11.83
N THR A 18 -36.09 4.88 -11.44
CA THR A 18 -35.69 6.06 -12.24
C THR A 18 -34.16 6.28 -12.29
N ILE A 19 -33.74 6.94 -13.36
CA ILE A 19 -32.39 7.46 -13.59
C ILE A 19 -32.48 8.97 -13.65
N GLU A 20 -31.91 9.66 -12.68
CA GLU A 20 -31.95 11.11 -12.56
C GLU A 20 -30.58 11.71 -12.87
N SER A 21 -30.54 12.70 -13.74
CA SER A 21 -29.34 13.42 -14.13
C SER A 21 -29.27 14.76 -13.43
N TYR A 22 -28.11 15.05 -12.84
CA TYR A 22 -27.86 16.28 -12.08
C TYR A 22 -26.64 17.01 -12.58
N ILE A 23 -26.68 18.34 -12.48
CA ILE A 23 -25.52 19.22 -12.64
C ILE A 23 -25.31 19.93 -11.31
N SER A 24 -24.09 19.83 -10.78
CA SER A 24 -23.64 20.56 -9.60
C SER A 24 -22.65 21.64 -10.02
N SER A 25 -22.98 22.89 -9.75
CA SER A 25 -22.09 24.04 -9.98
C SER A 25 -22.13 24.94 -8.74
N ASN A 26 -20.97 25.29 -8.20
CA ASN A 26 -20.84 26.16 -7.03
C ASN A 26 -21.62 25.67 -5.79
N GLY A 27 -21.76 24.37 -5.57
CA GLY A 27 -22.48 23.78 -4.45
C GLY A 27 -24.00 23.81 -4.59
N LYS A 28 -24.52 24.21 -5.76
CA LYS A 28 -25.94 24.14 -6.10
C LYS A 28 -26.17 22.98 -7.06
N GLU A 29 -27.07 22.09 -6.68
CA GLU A 29 -27.47 20.96 -7.49
C GLU A 29 -28.77 21.32 -8.27
N LYS A 30 -28.75 21.00 -9.55
CA LYS A 30 -29.88 21.15 -10.43
C LYS A 30 -30.17 19.83 -11.12
N LYS A 31 -31.38 19.31 -10.92
CA LYS A 31 -31.88 18.16 -11.69
C LYS A 31 -32.16 18.60 -13.11
N VAL A 32 -31.58 17.87 -14.06
CA VAL A 32 -31.64 18.20 -15.50
C VAL A 32 -32.65 17.32 -16.22
N ASP A 33 -32.62 16.01 -15.90
CA ASP A 33 -33.40 15.01 -16.60
C ASP A 33 -33.83 13.87 -15.67
N THR A 34 -34.88 13.16 -16.05
CA THR A 34 -35.36 11.95 -15.37
C THR A 34 -35.92 11.00 -16.44
N MET A 35 -35.40 9.77 -16.43
CA MET A 35 -35.88 8.69 -17.29
C MET A 35 -36.24 7.48 -16.44
N ASP A 36 -37.11 6.61 -16.91
CA ASP A 36 -37.42 5.36 -16.26
C ASP A 36 -36.23 4.40 -16.32
N ASN A 37 -36.05 3.64 -15.27
CA ASN A 37 -35.03 2.58 -15.24
C ASN A 37 -35.62 1.28 -15.77
N PRO A 38 -35.24 0.84 -16.98
CA PRO A 38 -35.82 -0.35 -17.60
C PRO A 38 -35.44 -1.65 -16.89
N LEU A 39 -34.41 -1.64 -16.04
CA LEU A 39 -33.94 -2.83 -15.35
C LEU A 39 -34.73 -3.17 -14.08
N GLY A 40 -35.48 -2.21 -13.51
CA GLY A 40 -36.15 -2.37 -12.21
C GLY A 40 -35.19 -2.68 -11.05
N ARG A 41 -33.89 -2.41 -11.23
CA ARG A 41 -32.83 -2.60 -10.24
C ARG A 41 -31.66 -1.67 -10.52
N ILE A 42 -30.86 -1.40 -9.51
CA ILE A 42 -29.64 -0.58 -9.68
C ILE A 42 -28.58 -1.41 -10.44
N PRO A 43 -28.08 -0.94 -11.61
CA PRO A 43 -27.11 -1.67 -12.41
C PRO A 43 -25.69 -1.50 -11.83
N ALA A 44 -25.46 -2.07 -10.67
CA ALA A 44 -24.18 -2.04 -9.97
C ALA A 44 -23.84 -3.44 -9.46
N VAL A 45 -22.61 -3.87 -9.72
CA VAL A 45 -22.05 -5.11 -9.22
C VAL A 45 -21.00 -4.76 -8.16
N PHE A 46 -21.10 -5.41 -7.01
CA PHE A 46 -20.17 -5.23 -5.92
C PHE A 46 -19.05 -6.26 -6.01
N LEU A 47 -17.82 -5.79 -6.27
CA LEU A 47 -16.62 -6.61 -6.34
C LEU A 47 -15.72 -6.34 -5.12
N PRO A 48 -15.88 -7.09 -4.02
CA PRO A 48 -15.02 -6.92 -2.84
C PRO A 48 -13.68 -7.62 -3.03
N ALA A 49 -12.61 -7.06 -2.45
CA ALA A 49 -11.32 -7.76 -2.37
C ALA A 49 -11.43 -9.03 -1.52
N GLN A 50 -12.13 -8.95 -0.39
CA GLN A 50 -12.57 -10.08 0.42
C GLN A 50 -14.00 -9.81 0.89
N ARG A 51 -14.81 -10.86 0.99
CA ARG A 51 -16.19 -10.73 1.46
C ARG A 51 -16.23 -10.43 2.96
N SER A 52 -17.05 -9.48 3.34
CA SER A 52 -17.38 -9.16 4.74
C SER A 52 -18.74 -9.72 5.11
N VAL A 53 -18.99 -9.85 6.40
CA VAL A 53 -20.33 -10.17 6.95
C VAL A 53 -21.35 -9.08 6.60
N THR A 54 -20.90 -7.83 6.47
CA THR A 54 -21.76 -6.71 6.13
C THR A 54 -21.90 -6.57 4.63
N ARG A 55 -23.14 -6.65 4.13
CA ARG A 55 -23.44 -6.50 2.69
C ARG A 55 -23.00 -5.13 2.18
N GLY A 56 -22.34 -5.11 1.01
CA GLY A 56 -21.86 -3.86 0.40
C GLY A 56 -20.57 -3.29 1.00
N ILE A 57 -19.94 -4.00 1.93
CA ILE A 57 -18.63 -3.64 2.49
C ILE A 57 -17.67 -4.79 2.23
N GLY A 58 -16.53 -4.48 1.62
CA GLY A 58 -15.43 -5.43 1.44
C GLY A 58 -14.34 -5.22 2.49
N ILE A 59 -13.52 -6.24 2.70
CA ILE A 59 -12.30 -6.15 3.48
C ILE A 59 -11.14 -5.99 2.51
N SER A 60 -10.30 -4.99 2.75
CA SER A 60 -9.10 -4.77 1.93
C SER A 60 -8.03 -5.81 2.26
N ASP A 61 -7.37 -6.36 1.24
CA ASP A 61 -6.20 -7.23 1.42
C ASP A 61 -5.02 -6.50 2.07
N LEU A 62 -5.04 -5.16 2.05
CA LEU A 62 -4.00 -4.31 2.62
C LEU A 62 -4.34 -3.78 4.02
N SER A 63 -5.48 -4.19 4.62
CA SER A 63 -5.91 -3.69 5.93
C SER A 63 -4.84 -3.89 7.01
N ASP A 64 -4.26 -5.08 7.08
CA ASP A 64 -3.26 -5.43 8.08
C ASP A 64 -1.88 -4.83 7.76
N VAL A 65 -1.58 -4.70 6.46
CA VAL A 65 -0.34 -4.09 5.98
C VAL A 65 -0.28 -2.59 6.27
N ALA A 66 -1.41 -1.89 6.26
CA ALA A 66 -1.45 -0.44 6.43
C ALA A 66 -0.86 0.03 7.76
N TYR A 67 -1.10 -0.71 8.85
CA TYR A 67 -0.54 -0.38 10.16
C TYR A 67 0.98 -0.59 10.21
N MET A 68 1.49 -1.67 9.62
CA MET A 68 2.92 -1.94 9.52
C MET A 68 3.63 -0.90 8.65
N GLN A 69 3.02 -0.54 7.51
CA GLN A 69 3.54 0.52 6.63
C GLN A 69 3.65 1.86 7.35
N ARG A 70 2.65 2.22 8.16
CA ARG A 70 2.69 3.43 8.97
C ARG A 70 3.82 3.41 10.01
N ALA A 71 4.04 2.27 10.66
CA ALA A 71 5.12 2.10 11.62
C ALA A 71 6.50 2.24 10.95
N ILE A 72 6.71 1.64 9.78
CA ILE A 72 7.93 1.78 8.98
C ILE A 72 8.18 3.24 8.60
N TYR A 73 7.14 3.96 8.15
CA TYR A 73 7.24 5.37 7.80
C TYR A 73 7.70 6.23 8.99
N GLN A 74 7.17 5.97 10.19
CA GLN A 74 7.56 6.67 11.40
C GLN A 74 9.02 6.39 11.77
N GLU A 75 9.44 5.12 11.74
CA GLU A 75 10.83 4.73 12.03
C GLU A 75 11.84 5.30 11.02
N LEU A 76 11.48 5.35 9.73
CA LEU A 76 12.31 6.01 8.72
C LEU A 76 12.47 7.51 9.00
N SER A 77 11.39 8.18 9.42
CA SER A 77 11.42 9.59 9.80
C SER A 77 12.30 9.83 11.03
N GLU A 78 12.28 8.92 12.00
CA GLU A 78 13.17 8.97 13.18
C GLU A 78 14.64 8.79 12.77
N ILE A 79 14.94 7.86 11.87
CA ILE A 79 16.30 7.68 11.33
C ILE A 79 16.79 8.95 10.67
N GLU A 80 15.99 9.59 9.83
CA GLU A 80 16.37 10.84 9.16
C GLU A 80 16.64 11.97 10.18
N GLN A 81 15.82 12.04 11.22
CA GLN A 81 16.02 13.02 12.30
C GLN A 81 17.31 12.73 13.09
N LEU A 82 17.56 11.48 13.44
CA LEU A 82 18.79 11.08 14.13
C LEU A 82 20.03 11.37 13.27
N ILE A 83 20.00 11.11 11.98
CA ILE A 83 21.09 11.42 11.04
C ILE A 83 21.33 12.93 11.01
N ARG A 84 20.27 13.73 10.94
CA ARG A 84 20.36 15.19 10.94
C ARG A 84 21.01 15.71 12.23
N ILE A 85 20.59 15.22 13.39
CA ILE A 85 21.15 15.61 14.70
C ILE A 85 22.61 15.15 14.83
N SER A 86 22.93 13.93 14.36
CA SER A 86 24.29 13.39 14.41
C SER A 86 25.26 14.15 13.50
N ASN A 87 24.78 14.67 12.37
CA ASN A 87 25.60 15.48 11.46
C ASN A 87 25.83 16.93 11.97
N HIS A 88 25.06 17.36 12.98
CA HIS A 88 25.19 18.67 13.60
C HIS A 88 25.44 18.52 15.11
N PRO A 89 26.66 18.13 15.51
CA PRO A 89 26.98 17.96 16.93
C PRO A 89 26.78 19.25 17.70
N THR A 90 26.23 19.15 18.90
CA THR A 90 26.01 20.29 19.79
C THR A 90 27.26 20.58 20.57
N LEU A 91 27.77 21.80 20.47
CA LEU A 91 28.88 22.25 21.29
C LEU A 91 28.40 22.58 22.72
N VAL A 92 28.95 21.90 23.69
CA VAL A 92 28.73 22.17 25.12
C VAL A 92 29.92 22.95 25.64
N LYS A 93 29.67 24.13 26.21
CA LYS A 93 30.69 25.01 26.79
C LYS A 93 30.19 25.68 28.06
N THR A 94 31.10 26.10 28.90
CA THR A 94 30.77 26.95 30.03
C THR A 94 30.43 28.39 29.58
N PHE A 95 29.65 29.11 30.37
CA PHE A 95 29.15 30.44 30.02
C PHE A 95 30.28 31.45 29.72
N GLY A 96 31.40 31.34 30.43
CA GLY A 96 32.55 32.26 30.28
C GLY A 96 33.55 31.88 29.18
N THR A 97 33.33 30.79 28.47
CA THR A 97 34.26 30.33 27.42
C THR A 97 33.85 30.89 26.06
N ASP A 98 34.74 31.64 25.42
CA ASP A 98 34.53 32.12 24.04
C ASP A 98 34.92 31.02 23.06
N ALA A 99 33.94 30.23 22.71
CA ALA A 99 34.10 29.11 21.78
C ALA A 99 32.97 29.11 20.74
N SER A 100 33.31 28.95 19.47
CA SER A 100 32.39 28.81 18.35
C SER A 100 32.53 27.43 17.75
N ALA A 101 31.40 26.86 17.29
CA ALA A 101 31.40 25.60 16.51
C ALA A 101 31.48 25.95 15.03
N GLY A 102 32.47 25.38 14.33
CA GLY A 102 32.63 25.54 12.89
C GLY A 102 33.90 24.82 12.40
N ALA A 103 33.92 24.45 11.13
CA ALA A 103 35.12 23.87 10.54
C ALA A 103 36.27 24.89 10.56
N GLY A 104 37.39 24.54 11.21
CA GLY A 104 38.57 25.40 11.33
C GLY A 104 38.48 26.43 12.43
N SER A 105 37.43 26.45 13.31
CA SER A 105 37.39 27.33 14.48
C SER A 105 38.42 26.87 15.53
N VAL A 106 39.14 27.84 16.08
CA VAL A 106 40.08 27.63 17.18
C VAL A 106 39.42 28.02 18.49
N ILE A 107 39.47 27.13 19.47
CA ILE A 107 38.95 27.36 20.81
C ILE A 107 40.15 27.64 21.73
N ASN A 108 40.25 28.84 22.23
CA ASN A 108 41.28 29.20 23.22
C ASN A 108 40.77 28.91 24.64
N LEU A 109 41.48 28.12 25.38
CA LEU A 109 41.16 27.73 26.74
C LEU A 109 42.21 28.34 27.69
N PRO A 110 41.80 28.75 28.90
CA PRO A 110 42.75 29.11 29.96
C PRO A 110 43.64 27.90 30.32
N ASP A 111 44.93 28.12 30.58
CA ASP A 111 45.90 27.06 30.89
C ASP A 111 45.56 26.30 32.20
N ASP A 112 44.84 26.94 33.11
CA ASP A 112 44.44 26.42 34.42
C ASP A 112 42.98 25.88 34.45
N MET A 113 42.33 25.72 33.30
CA MET A 113 40.95 25.24 33.23
C MET A 113 40.85 23.78 33.66
N ASP A 114 39.94 23.51 34.60
CA ASP A 114 39.61 22.19 35.06
C ASP A 114 39.14 21.29 33.88
N GLN A 115 39.61 20.05 33.84
CA GLN A 115 39.29 19.14 32.69
C GLN A 115 37.80 18.92 32.47
N GLY A 116 37.01 18.97 33.56
CA GLY A 116 35.57 18.82 33.51
C GLY A 116 34.81 20.00 32.89
N LEU A 117 35.51 21.16 32.75
CA LEU A 117 34.92 22.40 32.21
C LEU A 117 35.29 22.63 30.73
N LYS A 118 36.13 21.79 30.15
CA LYS A 118 36.55 21.92 28.74
C LYS A 118 35.34 21.74 27.80
N PRO A 119 35.24 22.60 26.76
CA PRO A 119 34.22 22.41 25.73
C PRO A 119 34.30 21.05 25.07
N TYR A 120 33.19 20.44 24.86
CA TYR A 120 33.11 19.16 24.14
C TYR A 120 31.93 19.13 23.18
N GLN A 121 32.00 18.29 22.18
CA GLN A 121 30.88 18.05 21.28
C GLN A 121 30.08 16.86 21.77
N MET A 122 28.78 17.07 21.95
CA MET A 122 27.83 16.02 22.28
C MET A 122 27.17 15.54 20.98
N GLN A 123 27.37 14.27 20.70
CA GLN A 123 26.73 13.58 19.59
C GLN A 123 25.90 12.42 20.14
N PRO A 124 24.69 12.19 19.61
CA PRO A 124 23.97 10.97 19.87
C PRO A 124 24.82 9.75 19.42
N SER A 125 24.84 8.69 20.21
CA SER A 125 25.51 7.47 19.79
C SER A 125 24.71 6.83 18.64
N GLY A 126 25.38 6.45 17.53
CA GLY A 126 24.76 5.81 16.39
C GLY A 126 24.26 4.36 16.65
N GLN A 127 24.44 3.83 17.86
CA GLN A 127 24.07 2.45 18.21
C GLN A 127 22.55 2.19 18.05
N ASN A 128 21.71 3.18 18.21
CA ASN A 128 20.26 3.04 18.04
C ASN A 128 19.83 2.89 16.58
N LEU A 129 20.64 3.35 15.61
CA LEU A 129 20.32 3.27 14.20
C LEU A 129 20.22 1.84 13.68
N ASP A 130 21.11 0.97 14.13
CA ASP A 130 21.13 -0.44 13.70
C ASP A 130 19.91 -1.19 14.27
N ALA A 131 19.51 -0.89 15.50
CA ALA A 131 18.31 -1.46 16.10
C ALA A 131 17.03 -1.03 15.35
N VAL A 132 16.93 0.25 14.96
CA VAL A 132 15.77 0.74 14.18
C VAL A 132 15.76 0.13 12.78
N ARG A 133 16.93 0.00 12.13
CA ARG A 133 17.03 -0.68 10.82
C ARG A 133 16.61 -2.15 10.89
N ALA A 134 17.04 -2.88 11.94
CA ALA A 134 16.61 -4.24 12.16
C ALA A 134 15.08 -4.32 12.34
N SER A 135 14.50 -3.42 13.14
CA SER A 135 13.04 -3.31 13.31
C SER A 135 12.29 -3.08 12.00
N ILE A 136 12.81 -2.21 11.13
CA ILE A 136 12.23 -1.97 9.80
C ILE A 136 12.30 -3.23 8.95
N THR A 137 13.45 -3.93 8.95
CA THR A 137 13.63 -5.18 8.20
C THR A 137 12.63 -6.23 8.66
N ASP A 138 12.47 -6.42 9.97
CA ASP A 138 11.52 -7.38 10.54
C ASP A 138 10.06 -7.05 10.13
N LYS A 139 9.71 -5.75 10.08
CA LYS A 139 8.37 -5.30 9.63
C LYS A 139 8.16 -5.53 8.13
N VAL A 140 9.18 -5.30 7.30
CA VAL A 140 9.11 -5.59 5.87
C VAL A 140 8.93 -7.09 5.63
N GLU A 141 9.64 -7.94 6.38
CA GLU A 141 9.46 -9.40 6.31
C GLU A 141 8.07 -9.81 6.79
N ALA A 142 7.54 -9.18 7.84
CA ALA A 142 6.17 -9.42 8.29
C ALA A 142 5.14 -9.05 7.21
N ILE A 143 5.31 -7.92 6.52
CA ILE A 143 4.47 -7.54 5.37
C ILE A 143 4.55 -8.59 4.26
N ASN A 144 5.75 -9.05 3.89
CA ASN A 144 5.93 -10.07 2.87
C ASN A 144 5.21 -11.39 3.24
N ARG A 145 5.24 -11.78 4.52
CA ARG A 145 4.49 -12.95 5.00
C ARG A 145 2.97 -12.76 4.94
N MET A 146 2.47 -11.59 5.40
CA MET A 146 1.02 -11.29 5.37
C MET A 146 0.44 -11.22 3.96
N THR A 147 1.25 -10.75 3.01
CA THR A 147 0.84 -10.64 1.59
C THR A 147 1.12 -11.91 0.78
N HIS A 148 1.69 -12.96 1.39
CA HIS A 148 2.13 -14.19 0.71
C HIS A 148 3.13 -13.94 -0.44
N MET A 149 3.88 -12.86 -0.38
CA MET A 149 4.86 -12.46 -1.42
C MET A 149 6.30 -12.87 -1.09
N GLY A 150 6.54 -13.61 -0.02
CA GLY A 150 7.88 -14.03 0.40
C GLY A 150 8.64 -14.78 -0.69
N ALA A 151 7.97 -15.71 -1.38
CA ALA A 151 8.57 -16.48 -2.47
C ALA A 151 9.00 -15.63 -3.68
N VAL A 152 8.28 -14.52 -3.95
CA VAL A 152 8.54 -13.64 -5.11
C VAL A 152 9.60 -12.58 -4.79
N ARG A 153 9.67 -12.14 -3.52
CA ARG A 153 10.54 -11.04 -3.10
C ARG A 153 11.76 -11.48 -2.31
N GLY A 154 12.17 -12.72 -2.33
CA GLY A 154 13.30 -13.25 -1.56
C GLY A 154 14.46 -12.27 -1.41
N THR A 155 14.33 -11.33 -0.46
CA THR A 155 15.32 -10.27 -0.18
C THR A 155 16.39 -10.72 0.79
N THR A 156 16.17 -11.83 1.46
CA THR A 156 17.16 -12.44 2.36
C THR A 156 17.84 -13.61 1.65
N ALA A 157 19.15 -13.58 1.62
CA ALA A 157 20.02 -14.64 1.12
C ALA A 157 19.95 -15.95 1.95
N VAL A 158 18.90 -16.14 2.72
CA VAL A 158 18.58 -17.42 3.33
C VAL A 158 18.02 -18.30 2.23
N THR A 159 18.80 -19.27 1.81
CA THR A 159 18.41 -20.36 0.91
C THR A 159 17.20 -21.07 1.54
N ALA A 160 15.99 -20.55 1.25
CA ALA A 160 14.79 -21.26 1.58
C ALA A 160 14.85 -22.62 0.88
N SER A 161 14.52 -23.70 1.59
CA SER A 161 14.50 -25.02 0.96
C SER A 161 13.46 -25.01 -0.17
N GLY A 162 13.70 -25.78 -1.24
CA GLY A 162 12.73 -25.85 -2.36
C GLY A 162 11.31 -26.15 -1.89
N VAL A 163 11.15 -26.93 -0.82
CA VAL A 163 9.86 -27.24 -0.18
C VAL A 163 9.21 -25.98 0.45
N ALA A 164 9.98 -25.13 1.11
CA ALA A 164 9.45 -23.91 1.71
C ALA A 164 8.97 -22.93 0.63
N LEU A 165 9.74 -22.75 -0.44
CA LEU A 165 9.35 -21.96 -1.61
C LEU A 165 8.07 -22.52 -2.26
N GLN A 166 7.98 -23.81 -2.42
CA GLN A 166 6.80 -24.46 -2.99
C GLN A 166 5.54 -24.22 -2.13
N THR A 167 5.68 -24.27 -0.80
CA THR A 167 4.57 -23.98 0.12
C THR A 167 4.10 -22.53 0.03
N GLU A 168 5.02 -21.58 -0.07
CA GLU A 168 4.68 -20.15 -0.24
C GLU A 168 4.00 -19.90 -1.59
N PHE A 169 4.46 -20.55 -2.68
CA PHE A 169 3.77 -20.49 -3.99
C PHE A 169 2.38 -21.07 -3.93
N GLN A 170 2.16 -22.17 -3.20
CA GLN A 170 0.83 -22.74 -3.03
C GLN A 170 -0.11 -21.79 -2.27
N MET A 171 0.38 -21.08 -1.25
CA MET A 171 -0.41 -20.08 -0.54
C MET A 171 -0.77 -18.90 -1.46
N LEU A 172 0.18 -18.41 -2.26
CA LEU A 172 -0.08 -17.37 -3.25
C LEU A 172 -1.09 -17.83 -4.31
N ASN A 173 -0.94 -19.04 -4.82
CA ASN A 173 -1.85 -19.64 -5.79
C ASN A 173 -3.28 -19.74 -5.25
N SER A 174 -3.44 -20.20 -4.00
CA SER A 174 -4.75 -20.25 -3.33
C SER A 174 -5.40 -18.87 -3.20
N LYS A 175 -4.61 -17.83 -2.90
CA LYS A 175 -5.11 -16.44 -2.87
C LYS A 175 -5.54 -15.94 -4.25
N LEU A 176 -4.78 -16.26 -5.29
CA LEU A 176 -5.13 -15.88 -6.66
C LEU A 176 -6.38 -16.60 -7.15
N SER A 177 -6.55 -17.89 -6.82
CA SER A 177 -7.75 -18.67 -7.10
C SER A 177 -8.98 -18.06 -6.43
N GLU A 178 -8.91 -17.72 -5.14
CA GLU A 178 -9.99 -17.01 -4.43
C GLU A 178 -10.39 -15.69 -5.13
N LYS A 179 -9.40 -14.94 -5.66
CA LYS A 179 -9.66 -13.70 -6.40
C LYS A 179 -10.30 -13.97 -7.76
N ALA A 180 -9.86 -15.02 -8.45
CA ALA A 180 -10.43 -15.45 -9.72
C ALA A 180 -11.91 -15.78 -9.55
N ASP A 181 -12.28 -16.58 -8.54
CA ASP A 181 -13.66 -16.95 -8.26
C ASP A 181 -14.56 -15.72 -7.97
N ILE A 182 -14.03 -14.75 -7.20
CA ILE A 182 -14.78 -13.51 -6.91
C ILE A 182 -14.98 -12.68 -8.17
N LEU A 183 -13.95 -12.61 -9.03
CA LEU A 183 -13.99 -11.86 -10.28
C LEU A 183 -14.93 -12.51 -11.29
N GLU A 184 -14.87 -13.83 -11.44
CA GLU A 184 -15.76 -14.62 -12.30
C GLU A 184 -17.22 -14.34 -11.97
N LEU A 185 -17.59 -14.46 -10.69
CA LEU A 185 -18.96 -14.19 -10.25
C LEU A 185 -19.37 -12.72 -10.50
N ALA A 186 -18.46 -11.77 -10.35
CA ALA A 186 -18.76 -10.36 -10.58
C ALA A 186 -18.93 -10.06 -12.08
N GLU A 187 -18.12 -10.65 -12.93
CA GLU A 187 -18.22 -10.52 -14.39
C GLU A 187 -19.49 -11.19 -14.93
N GLU A 188 -19.87 -12.37 -14.44
CA GLU A 188 -21.15 -13.00 -14.78
C GLU A 188 -22.33 -12.08 -14.44
N GLN A 189 -22.34 -11.48 -13.25
CA GLN A 189 -23.39 -10.53 -12.85
C GLN A 189 -23.42 -9.29 -13.74
N LEU A 190 -22.22 -8.76 -14.09
CA LEU A 190 -22.11 -7.62 -14.98
C LEU A 190 -22.64 -7.94 -16.37
N PHE A 191 -22.32 -9.12 -16.88
CA PHE A 191 -22.76 -9.58 -18.19
C PHE A 191 -24.28 -9.79 -18.24
N VAL A 192 -24.85 -10.39 -17.19
CA VAL A 192 -26.32 -10.51 -17.05
C VAL A 192 -26.99 -9.14 -17.04
N LEU A 193 -26.44 -8.16 -16.29
CA LEU A 193 -26.97 -6.79 -16.29
C LEU A 193 -26.92 -6.15 -17.67
N PHE A 194 -25.83 -6.37 -18.41
CA PHE A 194 -25.70 -5.85 -19.79
C PHE A 194 -26.71 -6.51 -20.74
N CYS A 195 -26.91 -7.83 -20.64
CA CYS A 195 -27.90 -8.54 -21.44
C CYS A 195 -29.31 -8.08 -21.13
N ASP A 196 -29.65 -7.91 -19.85
CA ASP A 196 -30.95 -7.37 -19.44
C ASP A 196 -31.18 -5.96 -19.98
N TRP A 197 -30.14 -5.11 -20.01
CA TRP A 197 -30.22 -3.78 -20.59
C TRP A 197 -30.50 -3.79 -22.09
N GLN A 198 -29.97 -4.80 -22.80
CA GLN A 198 -30.16 -4.97 -24.24
C GLN A 198 -31.37 -5.83 -24.62
N ASP A 199 -32.13 -6.34 -23.63
CA ASP A 199 -33.22 -7.28 -23.84
C ASP A 199 -32.78 -8.54 -24.60
N VAL A 200 -31.59 -9.07 -24.26
CA VAL A 200 -30.97 -10.26 -24.86
C VAL A 200 -30.78 -11.32 -23.80
N THR A 201 -31.01 -12.61 -24.17
CA THR A 201 -30.74 -13.71 -23.26
C THR A 201 -29.23 -13.93 -23.13
N PRO A 202 -28.67 -14.01 -21.92
CA PRO A 202 -27.25 -14.29 -21.72
C PRO A 202 -26.93 -15.73 -22.17
N ASP A 203 -25.90 -15.88 -23.02
CA ASP A 203 -25.41 -17.17 -23.53
C ASP A 203 -23.89 -17.20 -23.46
N VAL A 204 -23.33 -16.77 -22.33
CA VAL A 204 -21.87 -16.74 -22.09
C VAL A 204 -21.58 -17.32 -20.73
N GLU A 205 -20.68 -18.27 -20.69
CA GLU A 205 -20.06 -18.81 -19.50
C GLU A 205 -18.68 -18.16 -19.34
N ILE A 206 -18.46 -17.54 -18.18
CA ILE A 206 -17.18 -16.91 -17.83
C ILE A 206 -16.46 -17.88 -16.90
N SER A 207 -15.24 -18.25 -17.23
CA SER A 207 -14.42 -19.13 -16.41
C SER A 207 -13.00 -18.62 -16.32
N TYR A 208 -12.50 -18.49 -15.10
CA TYR A 208 -11.11 -18.19 -14.80
C TYR A 208 -10.33 -19.47 -14.47
N PRO A 209 -8.99 -19.46 -14.57
CA PRO A 209 -8.19 -20.61 -14.18
C PRO A 209 -8.30 -20.90 -12.68
N ASP A 210 -8.51 -22.17 -12.31
CA ASP A 210 -8.53 -22.62 -10.91
C ASP A 210 -7.12 -22.66 -10.29
N SER A 211 -6.08 -22.63 -11.11
CA SER A 211 -4.70 -22.72 -10.69
C SER A 211 -3.81 -21.75 -11.47
N PHE A 212 -2.98 -21.03 -10.73
CA PHE A 212 -1.98 -20.09 -11.25
C PHE A 212 -0.56 -20.62 -11.04
N ASP A 213 -0.38 -21.94 -11.00
CA ASP A 213 0.92 -22.57 -10.83
C ASP A 213 1.87 -22.18 -11.97
N LEU A 214 3.10 -21.87 -11.60
CA LEU A 214 4.18 -21.71 -12.56
C LEU A 214 4.47 -23.08 -13.18
N ARG A 215 3.88 -23.38 -14.33
CA ARG A 215 4.17 -24.60 -15.07
C ARG A 215 5.57 -24.51 -15.66
N ASP A 216 6.38 -25.49 -15.32
CA ASP A 216 7.68 -25.68 -15.95
C ASP A 216 7.46 -26.34 -17.33
N TYR A 217 7.17 -25.50 -18.32
CA TYR A 217 6.90 -25.96 -19.70
C TYR A 217 8.07 -26.79 -20.28
N ASP A 218 9.30 -26.60 -19.81
CA ASP A 218 10.43 -27.38 -20.27
C ASP A 218 10.37 -28.84 -19.76
N LYS A 219 9.82 -29.07 -18.57
CA LYS A 219 9.56 -30.42 -18.07
C LYS A 219 8.41 -31.08 -18.77
N GLU A 220 7.31 -30.36 -19.04
CA GLU A 220 6.16 -30.89 -19.78
C GLU A 220 6.57 -31.25 -21.21
N LEU A 221 7.37 -30.43 -21.89
CA LEU A 221 7.91 -30.73 -23.22
C LEU A 221 8.83 -31.98 -23.23
N THR A 222 9.63 -32.14 -22.16
CA THR A 222 10.51 -33.32 -22.05
C THR A 222 9.71 -34.60 -21.81
N PHE A 223 8.57 -34.51 -21.09
CA PHE A 223 7.66 -35.66 -20.91
C PHE A 223 6.91 -36.04 -22.19
N LEU A 224 6.59 -35.09 -23.05
CA LEU A 224 5.90 -35.35 -24.32
C LEU A 224 6.84 -35.89 -25.43
N GLN A 225 8.16 -35.84 -25.24
CA GLN A 225 9.19 -36.34 -26.16
C GLN A 225 9.68 -37.76 -25.79
N GLN A 226 9.21 -38.35 -24.70
CA GLN A 226 9.43 -39.73 -24.29
C GLN A 226 8.23 -40.64 -24.65
#